data_a5bae98e484eb94fc11add4f907c646f
#
_entry.id   a5bae98e484eb94fc11add4f907c646f
#
_cell.length_a   1.000
_cell.length_b   1.000
_cell.length_c   1.000
_cell.angle_alpha   90.00
_cell.angle_beta   90.00
_cell.angle_gamma   90.00
#
_symmetry.space_group_name_H-M   'P 1'
#
loop_
_entity.id
_entity.type
_entity.pdbx_description
1 polymer ?
#
loop_
_entity_poly.entity_id
_entity_poly.type
_entity_poly.pdbx_seq_one_letter_code
_entity_poly.pdbx_strand_id
1 'polypeptide(L)'
;QYTVALEIALGAALQNIVVDRDTDAKEAIAFLKRRDAGRATFLPMSAIRGDMLREPRLDQEYGFVGIASQLVTYDARYDGIFQNLLGRTVVVEDLDCGVNMARRYQNRFRIVTLDGQIINRGGSMTGGSVSRSAGVLSRASELSGLREQMTGLKASLGQAAHRAEETGRDLQKAQYELDVAREQQQNAAQQVLALETRGQHYDSLRETLNATLEALDAENLRLTRQTADGDARR
;
A
#
# COMPACT_ATOMS: atom_id res chain seq x y z
N GLN A 1 -19.72 -2.18 -6.68
CA GLN A 1 -20.56 -1.01 -6.32
C GLN A 1 -21.92 -1.46 -5.76
N TYR A 2 -22.55 -2.55 -6.26
CA TYR A 2 -23.88 -3.03 -5.87
C TYR A 2 -23.88 -4.22 -4.91
N THR A 3 -22.72 -4.60 -4.37
CA THR A 3 -22.54 -5.84 -3.60
C THR A 3 -23.45 -5.90 -2.38
N VAL A 4 -23.58 -4.81 -1.61
CA VAL A 4 -24.43 -4.76 -0.42
C VAL A 4 -25.91 -4.92 -0.80
N ALA A 5 -26.39 -4.16 -1.78
CA ALA A 5 -27.77 -4.26 -2.25
C ALA A 5 -28.13 -5.65 -2.75
N LEU A 6 -27.25 -6.28 -3.54
CA LEU A 6 -27.45 -7.61 -4.11
C LEU A 6 -27.39 -8.70 -3.04
N GLU A 7 -26.49 -8.57 -2.08
CA GLU A 7 -26.37 -9.50 -0.97
C GLU A 7 -27.61 -9.48 -0.07
N ILE A 8 -28.11 -8.29 0.23
CA ILE A 8 -29.34 -8.08 0.98
C ILE A 8 -30.57 -8.54 0.15
N ALA A 9 -30.58 -8.28 -1.16
CA ALA A 9 -31.62 -8.77 -2.04
C ALA A 9 -31.73 -10.30 -2.05
N LEU A 10 -30.60 -10.99 -2.11
CA LEU A 10 -30.52 -12.44 -2.08
C LEU A 10 -30.78 -13.00 -0.67
N GLY A 11 -30.24 -12.36 0.36
CA GLY A 11 -30.39 -12.78 1.75
C GLY A 11 -30.10 -14.27 1.95
N ALA A 12 -31.03 -15.03 2.52
CA ALA A 12 -30.87 -16.46 2.75
C ALA A 12 -30.74 -17.28 1.44
N ALA A 13 -31.17 -16.74 0.30
CA ALA A 13 -31.10 -17.43 -0.98
C ALA A 13 -29.64 -17.61 -1.48
N LEU A 14 -28.67 -16.88 -0.92
CA LEU A 14 -27.24 -17.11 -1.16
C LEU A 14 -26.76 -18.51 -0.78
N GLN A 15 -27.50 -19.21 0.09
CA GLN A 15 -27.20 -20.58 0.53
C GLN A 15 -28.01 -21.63 -0.25
N ASN A 16 -28.82 -21.24 -1.21
CA ASN A 16 -29.58 -22.16 -2.01
C ASN A 16 -28.68 -22.97 -2.93
N ILE A 17 -29.00 -24.25 -3.10
CA ILE A 17 -28.22 -25.20 -3.88
C ILE A 17 -28.85 -25.35 -5.26
N VAL A 18 -28.11 -25.01 -6.29
CA VAL A 18 -28.53 -25.19 -7.68
C VAL A 18 -28.29 -26.63 -8.07
N VAL A 19 -29.29 -27.28 -8.67
CA VAL A 19 -29.23 -28.65 -9.21
C VAL A 19 -29.80 -28.68 -10.63
N ASP A 20 -29.38 -29.68 -11.41
CA ASP A 20 -29.83 -29.75 -12.80
C ASP A 20 -31.34 -30.08 -12.92
N ARG A 21 -31.79 -31.08 -12.17
CA ARG A 21 -33.14 -31.60 -12.26
C ARG A 21 -33.86 -31.61 -10.91
N ASP A 22 -35.16 -31.60 -10.97
CA ASP A 22 -36.05 -31.74 -9.82
C ASP A 22 -35.91 -33.13 -9.14
N THR A 23 -35.60 -34.18 -9.90
CA THR A 23 -35.27 -35.49 -9.39
C THR A 23 -34.06 -35.47 -8.45
N ASP A 24 -33.02 -34.71 -8.82
CA ASP A 24 -31.78 -34.56 -8.05
C ASP A 24 -32.08 -33.84 -6.72
N ALA A 25 -32.91 -32.80 -6.76
CA ALA A 25 -33.38 -32.09 -5.57
C ALA A 25 -34.18 -33.05 -4.64
N LYS A 26 -35.05 -33.90 -5.18
CA LYS A 26 -35.84 -34.85 -4.42
C LYS A 26 -34.94 -35.89 -3.71
N GLU A 27 -33.96 -36.39 -4.40
CA GLU A 27 -32.98 -37.35 -3.81
C GLU A 27 -32.16 -36.72 -2.70
N ALA A 28 -31.68 -35.47 -2.93
CA ALA A 28 -30.93 -34.71 -1.92
C ALA A 28 -31.78 -34.44 -0.66
N ILE A 29 -33.06 -34.06 -0.82
CA ILE A 29 -33.99 -33.85 0.29
C ILE A 29 -34.20 -35.17 1.07
N ALA A 30 -34.37 -36.27 0.36
CA ALA A 30 -34.52 -37.59 0.99
C ALA A 30 -33.25 -38.00 1.74
N PHE A 31 -32.09 -37.69 1.21
CA PHE A 31 -30.82 -37.93 1.90
C PHE A 31 -30.70 -37.11 3.19
N LEU A 32 -30.95 -35.78 3.14
CA LEU A 32 -30.93 -34.94 4.32
C LEU A 32 -31.88 -35.45 5.41
N LYS A 33 -33.09 -35.87 5.02
CA LYS A 33 -34.11 -36.44 5.94
C LYS A 33 -33.61 -37.70 6.61
N ARG A 34 -33.01 -38.65 5.86
CA ARG A 34 -32.49 -39.92 6.40
C ARG A 34 -31.34 -39.75 7.38
N ARG A 35 -30.53 -38.68 7.17
CA ARG A 35 -29.33 -38.38 7.97
C ARG A 35 -29.58 -37.41 9.11
N ASP A 36 -30.80 -36.90 9.24
CA ASP A 36 -31.13 -35.78 10.15
C ASP A 36 -30.16 -34.59 10.02
N ALA A 37 -29.77 -34.29 8.77
CA ALA A 37 -28.73 -33.32 8.43
C ALA A 37 -29.27 -31.90 8.17
N GLY A 38 -30.41 -31.57 8.78
CA GLY A 38 -31.01 -30.24 8.67
C GLY A 38 -31.80 -30.03 7.37
N ARG A 39 -31.95 -28.77 6.94
CA ARG A 39 -32.74 -28.36 5.78
C ARG A 39 -31.93 -27.50 4.84
N ALA A 40 -32.12 -27.72 3.54
CA ALA A 40 -31.59 -26.87 2.48
C ALA A 40 -32.68 -26.58 1.44
N THR A 41 -32.53 -25.46 0.73
CA THR A 41 -33.37 -25.10 -0.40
C THR A 41 -32.64 -25.44 -1.69
N PHE A 42 -33.30 -26.20 -2.56
CA PHE A 42 -32.76 -26.59 -3.86
C PHE A 42 -33.46 -25.80 -4.98
N LEU A 43 -32.69 -25.40 -5.97
CA LEU A 43 -33.16 -24.68 -7.15
C LEU A 43 -32.92 -25.54 -8.41
N PRO A 44 -33.88 -26.38 -8.83
CA PRO A 44 -33.74 -27.21 -10.02
C PRO A 44 -33.82 -26.33 -11.28
N MET A 45 -32.79 -26.33 -12.11
CA MET A 45 -32.76 -25.57 -13.38
C MET A 45 -33.83 -26.03 -14.34
N SER A 46 -34.22 -27.32 -14.31
CA SER A 46 -35.32 -27.87 -15.13
C SER A 46 -36.68 -27.25 -14.81
N ALA A 47 -36.93 -26.90 -13.54
CA ALA A 47 -38.25 -26.47 -13.04
C ALA A 47 -38.35 -24.96 -12.75
N ILE A 48 -37.26 -24.33 -12.30
CA ILE A 48 -37.25 -22.92 -11.94
C ILE A 48 -37.50 -22.06 -13.19
N ARG A 49 -38.50 -21.17 -13.09
CA ARG A 49 -38.75 -20.12 -14.06
C ARG A 49 -38.70 -18.79 -13.36
N GLY A 50 -38.01 -17.85 -13.95
CA GLY A 50 -37.96 -16.47 -13.50
C GLY A 50 -38.77 -15.55 -14.38
N ASP A 51 -39.15 -14.42 -13.82
CA ASP A 51 -39.83 -13.33 -14.52
C ASP A 51 -39.20 -12.01 -14.14
N MET A 52 -38.90 -11.20 -15.14
CA MET A 52 -38.34 -9.87 -14.93
C MET A 52 -39.47 -8.85 -14.81
N LEU A 53 -39.35 -7.97 -13.87
CA LEU A 53 -40.30 -6.88 -13.64
C LEU A 53 -40.39 -5.98 -14.90
N ARG A 54 -41.59 -5.74 -15.35
CA ARG A 54 -41.89 -4.86 -16.49
C ARG A 54 -42.94 -3.84 -16.06
N GLU A 55 -42.47 -2.73 -15.49
CA GLU A 55 -43.34 -1.62 -15.11
C GLU A 55 -43.03 -0.41 -16.00
N PRO A 56 -44.08 0.24 -16.57
CA PRO A 56 -43.88 1.40 -17.43
C PRO A 56 -43.18 2.55 -16.70
N ARG A 57 -42.16 3.14 -17.34
CA ARG A 57 -41.42 4.31 -16.87
C ARG A 57 -40.64 4.09 -15.55
N LEU A 58 -40.44 2.85 -15.15
CA LEU A 58 -39.67 2.53 -13.93
C LEU A 58 -38.23 3.01 -14.04
N ASP A 59 -37.67 2.91 -15.23
CA ASP A 59 -36.31 3.36 -15.60
C ASP A 59 -36.15 4.89 -15.58
N GLN A 60 -37.27 5.64 -15.58
CA GLN A 60 -37.27 7.11 -15.54
C GLN A 60 -37.47 7.66 -14.12
N GLU A 61 -37.69 6.79 -13.14
CA GLU A 61 -37.87 7.22 -11.74
C GLU A 61 -36.58 7.75 -11.15
N TYR A 62 -36.70 8.82 -10.37
CA TYR A 62 -35.57 9.41 -9.67
C TYR A 62 -34.96 8.41 -8.67
N GLY A 63 -33.64 8.26 -8.70
CA GLY A 63 -32.90 7.31 -7.88
C GLY A 63 -33.04 5.84 -8.31
N PHE A 64 -33.61 5.55 -9.49
CA PHE A 64 -33.62 4.19 -10.05
C PHE A 64 -32.20 3.80 -10.49
N VAL A 65 -31.66 2.70 -9.97
CA VAL A 65 -30.35 2.15 -10.34
C VAL A 65 -30.50 1.02 -11.36
N GLY A 66 -31.45 0.13 -11.15
CA GLY A 66 -31.69 -1.00 -12.05
C GLY A 66 -32.52 -2.10 -11.43
N ILE A 67 -32.91 -3.10 -12.24
CA ILE A 67 -33.46 -4.36 -11.73
C ILE A 67 -32.28 -5.22 -11.26
N ALA A 68 -32.38 -5.81 -10.08
CA ALA A 68 -31.26 -6.51 -9.42
C ALA A 68 -30.66 -7.63 -10.29
N SER A 69 -31.47 -8.34 -11.08
CA SER A 69 -30.96 -9.37 -12.00
C SER A 69 -30.10 -8.83 -13.15
N GLN A 70 -30.25 -7.55 -13.51
CA GLN A 70 -29.46 -6.88 -14.55
C GLN A 70 -28.12 -6.30 -14.03
N LEU A 71 -27.99 -6.20 -12.72
CA LEU A 71 -26.78 -5.68 -12.06
C LEU A 71 -25.74 -6.76 -11.71
N VAL A 72 -26.00 -8.00 -12.15
CA VAL A 72 -25.16 -9.18 -11.90
C VAL A 72 -24.75 -9.80 -13.23
N THR A 73 -23.51 -10.23 -13.32
CA THR A 73 -23.01 -11.02 -14.47
C THR A 73 -23.00 -12.49 -14.08
N TYR A 74 -23.64 -13.34 -14.86
CA TYR A 74 -23.70 -14.80 -14.67
C TYR A 74 -23.78 -15.53 -16.01
N ASP A 75 -23.51 -16.84 -15.98
CA ASP A 75 -23.65 -17.70 -17.15
C ASP A 75 -25.14 -17.83 -17.53
N ALA A 76 -25.45 -17.68 -18.82
CA ALA A 76 -26.82 -17.70 -19.37
C ALA A 76 -27.63 -18.95 -18.97
N ARG A 77 -27.00 -20.08 -18.68
CA ARG A 77 -27.65 -21.29 -18.19
C ARG A 77 -28.42 -21.09 -16.88
N TYR A 78 -28.03 -20.10 -16.06
CA TYR A 78 -28.66 -19.77 -14.78
C TYR A 78 -29.68 -18.65 -14.87
N ASP A 79 -30.03 -18.20 -16.08
CA ASP A 79 -30.94 -17.06 -16.27
C ASP A 79 -32.25 -17.24 -15.52
N GLY A 80 -32.90 -18.41 -15.63
CA GLY A 80 -34.14 -18.72 -14.91
C GLY A 80 -34.03 -18.57 -13.39
N ILE A 81 -32.86 -18.91 -12.82
CA ILE A 81 -32.61 -18.81 -11.38
C ILE A 81 -32.42 -17.35 -10.97
N PHE A 82 -31.55 -16.60 -11.66
CA PHE A 82 -31.32 -15.20 -11.34
C PHE A 82 -32.54 -14.34 -11.56
N GLN A 83 -33.33 -14.59 -12.61
CA GLN A 83 -34.59 -13.94 -12.82
C GLN A 83 -35.63 -14.29 -11.73
N ASN A 84 -35.66 -15.53 -11.25
CA ASN A 84 -36.54 -15.93 -10.15
C ASN A 84 -36.17 -15.21 -8.85
N LEU A 85 -34.87 -15.12 -8.51
CA LEU A 85 -34.40 -14.56 -7.24
C LEU A 85 -34.39 -13.03 -7.24
N LEU A 86 -33.98 -12.41 -8.36
CA LEU A 86 -33.66 -10.98 -8.45
C LEU A 86 -34.50 -10.21 -9.48
N GLY A 87 -35.19 -10.90 -10.40
CA GLY A 87 -35.90 -10.29 -11.51
C GLY A 87 -37.04 -9.36 -11.09
N ARG A 88 -37.55 -9.49 -9.87
CA ARG A 88 -38.63 -8.63 -9.33
C ARG A 88 -38.16 -7.73 -8.18
N THR A 89 -36.88 -7.51 -8.06
CA THR A 89 -36.25 -6.62 -7.06
C THR A 89 -35.64 -5.42 -7.77
N VAL A 90 -36.02 -4.22 -7.37
CA VAL A 90 -35.51 -2.96 -7.88
C VAL A 90 -34.43 -2.45 -6.93
N VAL A 91 -33.35 -1.99 -7.48
CA VAL A 91 -32.29 -1.32 -6.71
C VAL A 91 -32.43 0.19 -6.92
N VAL A 92 -32.40 0.94 -5.82
CA VAL A 92 -32.47 2.41 -5.78
C VAL A 92 -31.33 3.01 -4.98
N GLU A 93 -31.09 4.30 -5.19
CA GLU A 93 -29.97 5.01 -4.52
C GLU A 93 -30.13 5.01 -3.01
N ASP A 94 -31.28 5.47 -2.51
CA ASP A 94 -31.54 5.67 -1.09
C ASP A 94 -32.98 5.30 -0.70
N LEU A 95 -33.27 5.41 0.61
CA LEU A 95 -34.57 5.04 1.17
C LEU A 95 -35.69 6.00 0.73
N ASP A 96 -35.38 7.29 0.57
CA ASP A 96 -36.40 8.29 0.16
C ASP A 96 -36.84 8.05 -1.25
N CYS A 97 -35.93 7.76 -2.17
CA CYS A 97 -36.23 7.31 -3.54
C CYS A 97 -37.06 6.03 -3.52
N GLY A 98 -36.66 5.06 -2.67
CA GLY A 98 -37.38 3.80 -2.51
C GLY A 98 -38.83 3.98 -2.02
N VAL A 99 -39.04 4.82 -1.01
CA VAL A 99 -40.39 5.10 -0.47
C VAL A 99 -41.27 5.79 -1.51
N ASN A 100 -40.77 6.77 -2.23
CA ASN A 100 -41.49 7.48 -3.27
C ASN A 100 -41.89 6.52 -4.40
N MET A 101 -40.96 5.69 -4.84
CA MET A 101 -41.20 4.66 -5.85
C MET A 101 -42.20 3.61 -5.37
N ALA A 102 -42.07 3.11 -4.13
CA ALA A 102 -43.00 2.15 -3.54
C ALA A 102 -44.44 2.67 -3.50
N ARG A 103 -44.66 3.93 -3.11
CA ARG A 103 -45.97 4.59 -3.11
C ARG A 103 -46.54 4.69 -4.52
N ARG A 104 -45.75 5.14 -5.49
CA ARG A 104 -46.16 5.34 -6.88
C ARG A 104 -46.62 4.02 -7.52
N TYR A 105 -45.90 2.93 -7.26
CA TYR A 105 -46.20 1.60 -7.80
C TYR A 105 -46.98 0.70 -6.83
N GLN A 106 -47.59 1.27 -5.76
CA GLN A 106 -48.48 0.55 -4.84
C GLN A 106 -47.82 -0.66 -4.16
N ASN A 107 -46.53 -0.60 -3.84
CA ASN A 107 -45.73 -1.68 -3.22
C ASN A 107 -45.83 -3.04 -3.96
N ARG A 108 -45.89 -3.03 -5.30
CA ARG A 108 -46.10 -4.27 -6.09
C ARG A 108 -44.84 -5.11 -6.25
N PHE A 109 -43.68 -4.54 -6.02
CA PHE A 109 -42.38 -5.22 -6.12
C PHE A 109 -41.49 -4.88 -4.91
N ARG A 110 -40.41 -5.62 -4.76
CA ARG A 110 -39.43 -5.40 -3.72
C ARG A 110 -38.44 -4.34 -4.17
N ILE A 111 -38.04 -3.45 -3.25
CA ILE A 111 -37.04 -2.42 -3.46
C ILE A 111 -35.92 -2.62 -2.47
N VAL A 112 -34.68 -2.45 -2.91
CA VAL A 112 -33.48 -2.49 -2.07
C VAL A 112 -32.63 -1.26 -2.37
N THR A 113 -32.16 -0.57 -1.35
CA THR A 113 -31.27 0.59 -1.51
C THR A 113 -29.80 0.18 -1.62
N LEU A 114 -28.95 1.05 -2.12
CA LEU A 114 -27.51 0.78 -2.23
C LEU A 114 -26.84 0.51 -0.86
N ASP A 115 -27.38 1.10 0.20
CA ASP A 115 -26.94 0.90 1.58
C ASP A 115 -27.59 -0.29 2.29
N GLY A 116 -28.49 -1.03 1.60
CA GLY A 116 -29.04 -2.29 2.06
C GLY A 116 -30.37 -2.20 2.84
N GLN A 117 -31.13 -1.11 2.72
CA GLN A 117 -32.49 -1.04 3.25
C GLN A 117 -33.45 -1.74 2.30
N ILE A 118 -34.52 -2.31 2.83
CA ILE A 118 -35.52 -3.08 2.04
C ILE A 118 -36.89 -2.49 2.23
N ILE A 119 -37.62 -2.35 1.12
CA ILE A 119 -39.06 -2.18 1.11
C ILE A 119 -39.65 -3.42 0.44
N ASN A 120 -40.37 -4.23 1.19
CA ASN A 120 -40.95 -5.45 0.70
C ASN A 120 -42.27 -5.17 -0.08
N ARG A 121 -42.63 -6.12 -0.91
CA ARG A 121 -43.99 -6.15 -1.49
C ARG A 121 -45.00 -6.09 -0.35
N GLY A 122 -45.97 -5.21 -0.48
CA GLY A 122 -46.97 -4.96 0.57
C GLY A 122 -46.58 -3.88 1.57
N GLY A 123 -45.36 -3.27 1.48
CA GLY A 123 -44.98 -2.05 2.15
C GLY A 123 -44.24 -2.21 3.48
N SER A 124 -43.95 -3.43 3.93
CA SER A 124 -43.10 -3.58 5.13
C SER A 124 -41.67 -3.17 4.83
N MET A 125 -41.02 -2.49 5.78
CA MET A 125 -39.64 -2.02 5.64
C MET A 125 -38.74 -2.77 6.59
N THR A 126 -37.52 -3.09 6.13
CA THR A 126 -36.44 -3.66 6.93
C THR A 126 -35.21 -2.82 6.71
N GLY A 127 -34.62 -2.33 7.77
CA GLY A 127 -33.46 -1.46 7.69
C GLY A 127 -32.69 -1.40 9.00
N GLY A 128 -31.59 -0.70 8.99
CA GLY A 128 -30.67 -0.53 10.11
C GLY A 128 -29.23 -0.53 9.62
N SER A 129 -28.28 -0.56 10.54
CA SER A 129 -26.88 -0.65 10.17
C SER A 129 -26.53 -2.04 9.68
N VAL A 130 -26.10 -2.14 8.42
CA VAL A 130 -25.55 -3.39 7.87
C VAL A 130 -24.04 -3.39 8.13
N SER A 131 -23.55 -4.38 8.88
CA SER A 131 -22.11 -4.59 8.99
C SER A 131 -21.54 -4.95 7.61
N ARG A 132 -20.70 -4.10 7.06
CA ARG A 132 -20.05 -4.31 5.75
C ARG A 132 -19.25 -5.62 5.67
N SER A 133 -18.88 -6.19 6.83
CA SER A 133 -18.11 -7.44 6.91
C SER A 133 -18.95 -8.71 7.08
N ALA A 134 -20.29 -8.60 7.17
CA ALA A 134 -21.14 -9.73 7.51
C ALA A 134 -21.51 -10.63 6.33
N GLY A 135 -21.45 -10.14 5.11
CA GLY A 135 -21.91 -10.83 3.93
C GLY A 135 -20.87 -11.73 3.24
N VAL A 136 -21.32 -12.78 2.55
CA VAL A 136 -20.44 -13.75 1.85
C VAL A 136 -19.78 -13.10 0.63
N LEU A 137 -20.52 -12.29 -0.12
CA LEU A 137 -20.02 -11.61 -1.33
C LEU A 137 -19.08 -10.47 -0.96
N SER A 138 -19.39 -9.69 0.08
CA SER A 138 -18.52 -8.61 0.56
C SER A 138 -17.20 -9.15 1.12
N ARG A 139 -17.20 -10.28 1.84
CA ARG A 139 -15.99 -10.95 2.31
C ARG A 139 -15.08 -11.41 1.17
N ALA A 140 -15.62 -11.98 0.12
CA ALA A 140 -14.84 -12.41 -1.05
C ALA A 140 -14.14 -11.22 -1.73
N SER A 141 -14.86 -10.11 -1.89
CA SER A 141 -14.33 -8.87 -2.47
C SER A 141 -13.26 -8.23 -1.57
N GLU A 142 -13.52 -8.16 -0.26
CA GLU A 142 -12.56 -7.65 0.74
C GLU A 142 -11.29 -8.50 0.78
N LEU A 143 -11.42 -9.83 0.76
CA LEU A 143 -10.31 -10.75 0.77
C LEU A 143 -9.44 -10.62 -0.49
N SER A 144 -10.06 -10.38 -1.65
CA SER A 144 -9.35 -10.09 -2.91
C SER A 144 -8.59 -8.78 -2.80
N GLY A 145 -9.22 -7.71 -2.31
CA GLY A 145 -8.58 -6.41 -2.11
C GLY A 145 -7.43 -6.45 -1.10
N LEU A 146 -7.61 -7.17 0.01
CA LEU A 146 -6.55 -7.36 1.01
C LEU A 146 -5.35 -8.15 0.46
N ARG A 147 -5.59 -9.15 -0.39
CA ARG A 147 -4.51 -9.90 -1.06
C ARG A 147 -3.71 -9.03 -2.01
N GLU A 148 -4.37 -8.17 -2.76
CA GLU A 148 -3.72 -7.22 -3.65
C GLU A 148 -2.87 -6.20 -2.88
N GLN A 149 -3.42 -5.63 -1.80
CA GLN A 149 -2.69 -4.74 -0.89
C GLN A 149 -1.48 -5.44 -0.28
N MET A 150 -1.63 -6.67 0.18
CA MET A 150 -0.53 -7.47 0.74
C MET A 150 0.58 -7.70 -0.29
N THR A 151 0.23 -7.96 -1.54
CA THR A 151 1.20 -8.15 -2.62
C THR A 151 1.96 -6.84 -2.89
N GLY A 152 1.27 -5.70 -2.96
CA GLY A 152 1.88 -4.37 -3.12
C GLY A 152 2.80 -4.01 -1.96
N LEU A 153 2.36 -4.25 -0.71
CA LEU A 153 3.17 -4.00 0.49
C LEU A 153 4.41 -4.88 0.54
N LYS A 154 4.32 -6.16 0.16
CA LYS A 154 5.48 -7.06 0.09
C LYS A 154 6.51 -6.58 -0.93
N ALA A 155 6.06 -6.12 -2.10
CA ALA A 155 6.94 -5.55 -3.11
C ALA A 155 7.65 -4.28 -2.61
N SER A 156 6.90 -3.37 -1.97
CA SER A 156 7.45 -2.15 -1.37
C SER A 156 8.45 -2.43 -0.25
N LEU A 157 8.16 -3.42 0.60
CA LEU A 157 9.07 -3.87 1.65
C LEU A 157 10.38 -4.41 1.07
N GLY A 158 10.29 -5.24 0.02
CA GLY A 158 11.47 -5.77 -0.68
C GLY A 158 12.36 -4.66 -1.26
N GLN A 159 11.75 -3.65 -1.90
CA GLN A 159 12.47 -2.50 -2.42
C GLN A 159 13.12 -1.66 -1.30
N ALA A 160 12.41 -1.43 -0.20
CA ALA A 160 12.94 -0.69 0.94
C ALA A 160 14.11 -1.43 1.61
N ALA A 161 14.01 -2.75 1.77
CA ALA A 161 15.09 -3.58 2.30
C ALA A 161 16.34 -3.53 1.42
N HIS A 162 16.17 -3.63 0.10
CA HIS A 162 17.29 -3.53 -0.84
C HIS A 162 17.99 -2.16 -0.78
N ARG A 163 17.22 -1.07 -0.75
CA ARG A 163 17.78 0.28 -0.59
C ARG A 163 18.53 0.46 0.73
N ALA A 164 17.98 -0.10 1.82
CA ALA A 164 18.64 -0.04 3.12
C ALA A 164 19.98 -0.79 3.11
N GLU A 165 20.05 -1.94 2.43
CA GLU A 165 21.30 -2.71 2.28
C GLU A 165 22.33 -1.96 1.43
N GLU A 166 21.92 -1.37 0.29
CA GLU A 166 22.80 -0.55 -0.55
C GLU A 166 23.35 0.66 0.23
N THR A 167 22.45 1.41 0.90
CA THR A 167 22.85 2.57 1.71
C THR A 167 23.80 2.15 2.84
N GLY A 168 23.57 0.99 3.45
CA GLY A 168 24.45 0.42 4.46
C GLY A 168 25.87 0.13 3.94
N ARG A 169 25.98 -0.44 2.74
CA ARG A 169 27.28 -0.67 2.06
C ARG A 169 28.00 0.65 1.74
N ASP A 170 27.26 1.62 1.20
CA ASP A 170 27.81 2.94 0.88
C ASP A 170 28.30 3.67 2.13
N LEU A 171 27.56 3.57 3.23
CA LEU A 171 27.96 4.13 4.52
C LEU A 171 29.26 3.49 5.03
N GLN A 172 29.39 2.17 4.98
CA GLN A 172 30.61 1.47 5.40
C GLN A 172 31.81 1.89 4.53
N LYS A 173 31.63 2.02 3.21
CA LYS A 173 32.66 2.49 2.30
C LYS A 173 33.10 3.92 2.63
N ALA A 174 32.13 4.83 2.82
CA ALA A 174 32.42 6.21 3.18
C ALA A 174 33.13 6.34 4.54
N GLN A 175 32.76 5.52 5.52
CA GLN A 175 33.44 5.45 6.81
C GLN A 175 34.91 5.02 6.66
N TYR A 176 35.16 3.96 5.88
CA TYR A 176 36.53 3.51 5.61
C TYR A 176 37.35 4.58 4.89
N GLU A 177 36.81 5.23 3.86
CA GLU A 177 37.50 6.33 3.15
C GLU A 177 37.79 7.51 4.07
N LEU A 178 36.89 7.83 4.99
CA LEU A 178 37.09 8.88 6.00
C LEU A 178 38.21 8.53 6.95
N ASP A 179 38.28 7.30 7.41
CA ASP A 179 39.36 6.86 8.35
C ASP A 179 40.72 6.88 7.66
N VAL A 180 40.81 6.43 6.41
CA VAL A 180 42.04 6.53 5.60
C VAL A 180 42.45 7.99 5.39
N ALA A 181 41.52 8.87 5.08
CA ALA A 181 41.80 10.30 4.90
C ALA A 181 42.28 10.96 6.21
N ARG A 182 41.73 10.59 7.35
CA ARG A 182 42.17 11.06 8.67
C ARG A 182 43.57 10.61 8.98
N GLU A 183 43.91 9.36 8.71
CA GLU A 183 45.27 8.83 8.88
C GLU A 183 46.29 9.58 7.99
N GLN A 184 45.93 9.79 6.71
CA GLN A 184 46.77 10.59 5.81
C GLN A 184 46.96 12.03 6.29
N GLN A 185 45.89 12.67 6.79
CA GLN A 185 45.97 14.00 7.36
C GLN A 185 46.89 14.06 8.58
N GLN A 186 46.79 13.08 9.49
CA GLN A 186 47.68 13.00 10.66
C GLN A 186 49.15 12.84 10.26
N ASN A 187 49.42 11.94 9.30
CA ASN A 187 50.78 11.72 8.81
C ASN A 187 51.33 12.97 8.12
N ALA A 188 50.54 13.68 7.33
CA ALA A 188 50.94 14.93 6.71
C ALA A 188 51.22 16.02 7.76
N ALA A 189 50.37 16.15 8.79
CA ALA A 189 50.58 17.10 9.89
C ALA A 189 51.87 16.82 10.66
N GLN A 190 52.21 15.54 10.91
CA GLN A 190 53.46 15.15 11.54
C GLN A 190 54.69 15.52 10.67
N GLN A 191 54.58 15.29 9.34
CA GLN A 191 55.65 15.67 8.41
C GLN A 191 55.87 17.18 8.39
N VAL A 192 54.80 17.97 8.37
CA VAL A 192 54.88 19.45 8.44
C VAL A 192 55.56 19.88 9.73
N LEU A 193 55.16 19.37 10.88
CA LEU A 193 55.78 19.69 12.17
C LEU A 193 57.27 19.33 12.19
N ALA A 194 57.64 18.17 11.65
CA ALA A 194 59.06 17.76 11.56
C ALA A 194 59.89 18.68 10.65
N LEU A 195 59.31 19.14 9.52
CA LEU A 195 59.96 20.08 8.61
C LEU A 195 60.10 21.49 9.24
N GLU A 196 59.08 21.97 9.94
CA GLU A 196 59.12 23.23 10.68
C GLU A 196 60.21 23.22 11.76
N THR A 197 60.26 22.14 12.56
CA THR A 197 61.29 21.96 13.58
C THR A 197 62.71 21.95 12.97
N ARG A 198 62.88 21.25 11.83
CA ARG A 198 64.14 21.22 11.10
C ARG A 198 64.47 22.60 10.51
N GLY A 199 63.50 23.34 10.00
CA GLY A 199 63.67 24.72 9.54
C GLY A 199 64.16 25.64 10.63
N GLN A 200 63.54 25.62 11.83
CA GLN A 200 63.98 26.39 13.00
C GLN A 200 65.41 26.05 13.43
N HIS A 201 65.80 24.78 13.40
CA HIS A 201 67.16 24.37 13.68
C HIS A 201 68.18 24.94 12.67
N TYR A 202 67.84 24.89 11.37
CA TYR A 202 68.72 25.48 10.34
C TYR A 202 68.82 27.01 10.45
N ASP A 203 67.71 27.68 10.79
CA ASP A 203 67.76 29.14 11.02
C ASP A 203 68.66 29.50 12.22
N SER A 204 68.57 28.79 13.33
CA SER A 204 69.43 28.97 14.50
C SER A 204 70.89 28.69 14.18
N LEU A 205 71.20 27.63 13.40
CA LEU A 205 72.57 27.34 12.96
C LEU A 205 73.14 28.43 12.07
N ARG A 206 72.29 28.97 11.14
CA ARG A 206 72.70 30.08 10.28
C ARG A 206 72.97 31.33 11.05
N GLU A 207 72.23 31.69 12.10
CA GLU A 207 72.48 32.83 12.97
C GLU A 207 73.82 32.65 13.73
N THR A 208 74.09 31.45 14.27
CA THR A 208 75.29 31.14 14.94
C THR A 208 76.52 31.24 14.03
N LEU A 209 76.42 30.73 12.79
CA LEU A 209 77.43 30.80 11.77
C LEU A 209 77.76 32.25 11.37
N ASN A 210 76.71 33.07 11.17
CA ASN A 210 76.87 34.47 10.82
C ASN A 210 77.54 35.26 11.93
N ALA A 211 77.12 35.04 13.19
CA ALA A 211 77.80 35.67 14.35
C ALA A 211 79.29 35.26 14.47
N THR A 212 79.59 34.01 14.13
CA THR A 212 80.95 33.50 14.12
C THR A 212 81.80 34.15 13.01
N LEU A 213 81.18 34.30 11.81
CA LEU A 213 81.88 35.01 10.69
C LEU A 213 82.11 36.46 11.01
N GLU A 214 81.17 37.18 11.59
CA GLU A 214 81.37 38.58 12.00
C GLU A 214 82.48 38.73 13.04
N ALA A 215 82.55 37.80 14.01
CA ALA A 215 83.58 37.77 14.99
C ALA A 215 85.02 37.55 14.37
N LEU A 216 85.07 36.59 13.40
CA LEU A 216 86.34 36.33 12.67
C LEU A 216 86.76 37.48 11.79
N ASP A 217 85.85 38.16 11.13
CA ASP A 217 86.10 39.33 10.30
C ASP A 217 86.62 40.52 11.15
N ALA A 218 86.05 40.71 12.35
CA ALA A 218 86.48 41.73 13.27
C ALA A 218 87.94 41.42 13.82
N GLU A 219 88.20 40.15 14.09
CA GLU A 219 89.56 39.75 14.52
C GLU A 219 90.62 39.88 13.40
N ASN A 220 90.22 39.50 12.16
CA ASN A 220 91.08 39.69 11.00
C ASN A 220 91.44 41.18 10.78
N LEU A 221 90.41 42.05 10.88
CA LEU A 221 90.61 43.48 10.75
C LEU A 221 91.52 44.02 11.84
N ARG A 222 91.43 43.50 13.09
CA ARG A 222 92.28 43.87 14.23
C ARG A 222 93.73 43.44 13.99
N LEU A 223 93.93 42.20 13.53
CA LEU A 223 95.28 41.66 13.22
C LEU A 223 95.93 42.41 12.06
N THR A 224 95.17 42.72 10.99
CA THR A 224 95.65 43.52 9.86
C THR A 224 96.12 44.90 10.30
N ARG A 225 95.39 45.58 11.18
CA ARG A 225 95.81 46.86 11.78
C ARG A 225 97.04 46.72 12.62
N GLN A 226 97.17 45.69 13.46
CA GLN A 226 98.37 45.45 14.27
C GLN A 226 99.63 45.20 13.43
N THR A 227 99.50 44.43 12.33
CA THR A 227 100.66 44.22 11.40
C THR A 227 101.04 45.50 10.69
N ALA A 228 100.11 46.32 10.22
CA ALA A 228 100.40 47.61 9.61
C ALA A 228 101.10 48.57 10.59
N ASP A 229 100.64 48.65 11.85
CA ASP A 229 101.26 49.46 12.89
C ASP A 229 102.67 48.95 13.28
N GLY A 230 102.88 47.63 13.19
CA GLY A 230 104.22 47.01 13.44
C GLY A 230 105.18 47.33 12.31
N ASP A 231 104.75 47.31 11.06
CA ASP A 231 105.57 47.67 9.91
C ASP A 231 105.88 49.17 9.84
N ALA A 232 105.02 50.03 10.34
CA ALA A 232 105.21 51.49 10.41
C ALA A 232 106.21 51.91 11.51
N ARG A 233 106.56 51.00 12.43
CA ARG A 233 107.50 51.21 13.55
C ARG A 233 108.91 50.67 13.28
N ARG A 234 109.11 50.02 12.13
CA ARG A 234 110.46 49.62 11.62
C ARG A 234 111.01 50.64 10.62
#